data_4fa2657d23d7ebf93f3413a9a5c06ac5
#
_entry.id   4fa2657d23d7ebf93f3413a9a5c06ac5
#
_cell.length_a   1.000
_cell.length_b   1.000
_cell.length_c   1.000
_cell.angle_alpha   90.00
_cell.angle_beta   90.00
_cell.angle_gamma   90.00
#
_symmetry.space_group_name_H-M   'P 1'
#
loop_
_entity.id
_entity.type
_entity.pdbx_description
1 polymer ?
#
loop_
_entity_poly.entity_id
_entity_poly.type
_entity_poly.pdbx_seq_one_letter_code
_entity_poly.pdbx_strand_id
1 'polypeptide(L)'
;YVDRLHPDTHFDLERIPTDDTATLELFREGNTGAVFQFESDGMRNQLRQARPDCLEDLVALNALYRPGPMDQIPHFINRKFGREKVEYLDPRMEPILRETYGIMVYQEQVMLVARAIGGYSLGGADLLRRAMGKKNVEEMKKQRVVFLKGAAERGVNEKTATEIFDLMEKFAGYGFNKSHAAAYSYVAWQTAYMKAHHTASFFAGNLCLVMDQGGKTCALVDDAREMGICILVPDINESEWYYTVPDEESVRFGLGSIKGVGQQIVEDILDERRMNGPFIDIFDLAARVPSVNKKTIEQMARAGAFDSMDEDRGKLFANAEQAVLAAQAVASSAGQGSLFADAFGEPERIVSWRTAEKWDEKKRFSEEREVFGFCLTGDAFASYRQEVKAFSTPFAALQIGRASVTIAGLVTNVRVIVGKRGKMAVVTLSDGVDTQEAVIYSAVYERYRALLVPDDVLVLTGKVQEDRRTGGLSFVVDVIKTLEQVRLASHGVAVVRLTQDASISEIFQWIEKSKSEDAGVPVRLEIVAHGKRGALDLRTIVRPTDHFIQILRTIPGVKTAYYEYSSHAQFVWHEGSLTRPESVLPEFYS
;
A
#
# COMPACT_ATOMS: atom_id res chain seq x y z
N TYR A 1 -9.61 6.80 20.73
CA TYR A 1 -10.42 7.27 19.59
C TYR A 1 -11.87 6.81 19.73
N VAL A 2 -12.14 5.51 19.89
CA VAL A 2 -13.52 4.98 20.00
C VAL A 2 -14.31 5.68 21.10
N ASP A 3 -13.80 5.76 22.33
CA ASP A 3 -14.47 6.45 23.45
C ASP A 3 -14.67 7.96 23.20
N ARG A 4 -13.83 8.58 22.37
CA ARG A 4 -13.98 10.00 21.97
C ARG A 4 -15.12 10.18 20.98
N LEU A 5 -15.27 9.24 20.03
CA LEU A 5 -16.36 9.26 19.03
C LEU A 5 -17.70 8.85 19.66
N HIS A 6 -17.66 7.97 20.65
CA HIS A 6 -18.84 7.40 21.31
C HIS A 6 -18.79 7.59 22.82
N PRO A 7 -18.87 8.82 23.35
CA PRO A 7 -18.68 9.11 24.77
C PRO A 7 -19.76 8.48 25.65
N ASP A 8 -20.92 8.17 25.10
CA ASP A 8 -22.06 7.55 25.82
C ASP A 8 -21.99 6.01 25.84
N THR A 9 -21.09 5.39 25.09
CA THR A 9 -20.91 3.95 25.00
C THR A 9 -19.55 3.55 25.51
N HIS A 10 -19.50 2.80 26.60
CA HIS A 10 -18.22 2.26 27.08
C HIS A 10 -17.85 1.04 26.23
N PHE A 11 -16.88 1.19 25.33
CA PHE A 11 -16.34 0.10 24.52
C PHE A 11 -15.38 -0.75 25.34
N ASP A 12 -15.66 -2.06 25.43
CA ASP A 12 -14.81 -3.02 26.15
C ASP A 12 -14.29 -4.09 25.18
N LEU A 13 -13.02 -3.98 24.82
CA LEU A 13 -12.34 -4.89 23.90
C LEU A 13 -12.30 -6.35 24.40
N GLU A 14 -12.44 -6.58 25.71
CA GLU A 14 -12.44 -7.92 26.28
C GLU A 14 -13.81 -8.61 26.16
N ARG A 15 -14.86 -7.87 25.81
CA ARG A 15 -16.25 -8.36 25.70
C ARG A 15 -16.78 -8.47 24.28
N ILE A 16 -15.92 -8.36 23.29
CA ILE A 16 -16.35 -8.52 21.91
C ILE A 16 -16.79 -9.96 21.61
N PRO A 17 -17.85 -10.17 20.81
CA PRO A 17 -18.30 -11.51 20.44
C PRO A 17 -17.27 -12.20 19.54
N THR A 18 -17.11 -13.52 19.68
CA THR A 18 -16.20 -14.32 18.85
C THR A 18 -16.86 -14.94 17.62
N ASP A 19 -18.11 -14.60 17.37
CA ASP A 19 -18.96 -15.05 16.25
C ASP A 19 -19.47 -13.88 15.39
N ASP A 20 -18.80 -12.71 15.49
CA ASP A 20 -19.18 -11.52 14.75
C ASP A 20 -19.00 -11.71 13.23
N THR A 21 -20.08 -11.51 12.49
CA THR A 21 -20.13 -11.77 11.05
C THR A 21 -19.26 -10.82 10.25
N ALA A 22 -19.19 -9.54 10.61
CA ALA A 22 -18.38 -8.55 9.90
C ALA A 22 -16.89 -8.84 10.06
N THR A 23 -16.46 -9.22 11.26
CA THR A 23 -15.10 -9.66 11.55
C THR A 23 -14.73 -10.92 10.77
N LEU A 24 -15.63 -11.91 10.72
CA LEU A 24 -15.42 -13.13 9.91
C LEU A 24 -15.29 -12.82 8.41
N GLU A 25 -16.12 -11.91 7.89
CA GLU A 25 -16.06 -11.56 6.47
C GLU A 25 -14.75 -10.85 6.12
N LEU A 26 -14.23 -9.99 6.99
CA LEU A 26 -12.91 -9.35 6.84
C LEU A 26 -11.79 -10.40 6.70
N PHE A 27 -11.84 -11.49 7.49
CA PHE A 27 -10.91 -12.62 7.33
C PHE A 27 -11.15 -13.39 6.04
N ARG A 28 -12.41 -13.65 5.63
CA ARG A 28 -12.77 -14.38 4.40
C ARG A 28 -12.32 -13.67 3.13
N GLU A 29 -12.38 -12.35 3.13
CA GLU A 29 -11.90 -11.50 2.04
C GLU A 29 -10.37 -11.36 2.04
N GLY A 30 -9.73 -11.70 3.15
CA GLY A 30 -8.30 -11.47 3.36
C GLY A 30 -7.94 -10.00 3.48
N ASN A 31 -8.87 -9.15 3.92
CA ASN A 31 -8.65 -7.72 4.17
C ASN A 31 -7.98 -7.50 5.52
N THR A 32 -6.96 -8.31 5.78
CA THR A 32 -6.27 -8.42 7.07
C THR A 32 -4.95 -7.65 7.13
N GLY A 33 -4.79 -6.58 6.33
CA GLY A 33 -3.68 -5.63 6.50
C GLY A 33 -3.67 -5.07 7.92
N ALA A 34 -2.52 -5.04 8.56
CA ALA A 34 -2.31 -4.66 9.96
C ALA A 34 -3.12 -5.46 11.01
N VAL A 35 -3.77 -6.56 10.63
CA VAL A 35 -4.37 -7.50 11.58
C VAL A 35 -3.29 -8.43 12.11
N PHE A 36 -3.10 -8.42 13.43
CA PHE A 36 -2.03 -9.16 14.10
C PHE A 36 -1.95 -10.61 13.64
N GLN A 37 -0.77 -11.08 13.26
CA GLN A 37 -0.45 -12.44 12.75
C GLN A 37 -1.06 -12.82 11.39
N PHE A 38 -2.02 -12.09 10.85
CA PHE A 38 -2.75 -12.46 9.64
C PHE A 38 -2.51 -11.51 8.46
N GLU A 39 -1.52 -10.63 8.54
CA GLU A 39 -1.27 -9.56 7.59
C GLU A 39 -0.44 -9.96 6.35
N SER A 40 0.33 -11.08 6.39
CA SER A 40 1.19 -11.46 5.27
C SER A 40 0.36 -11.93 4.05
N ASP A 41 0.85 -11.64 2.83
CA ASP A 41 0.16 -12.01 1.58
C ASP A 41 -0.12 -13.51 1.48
N GLY A 42 0.83 -14.33 1.92
CA GLY A 42 0.63 -15.77 1.95
C GLY A 42 -0.51 -16.19 2.91
N MET A 43 -0.60 -15.58 4.10
CA MET A 43 -1.69 -15.84 5.04
C MET A 43 -3.03 -15.31 4.50
N ARG A 44 -3.06 -14.11 3.93
CA ARG A 44 -4.25 -13.54 3.27
C ARG A 44 -4.79 -14.47 2.18
N ASN A 45 -3.90 -15.07 1.38
CA ASN A 45 -4.27 -16.07 0.38
C ASN A 45 -4.87 -17.34 1.01
N GLN A 46 -4.32 -17.82 2.12
CA GLN A 46 -4.89 -18.99 2.83
C GLN A 46 -6.27 -18.67 3.42
N LEU A 47 -6.46 -17.48 3.96
CA LEU A 47 -7.76 -17.02 4.49
C LEU A 47 -8.85 -17.00 3.40
N ARG A 48 -8.55 -16.46 2.22
CA ARG A 48 -9.49 -16.44 1.08
C ARG A 48 -9.90 -17.84 0.64
N GLN A 49 -8.99 -18.81 0.72
CA GLN A 49 -9.26 -20.20 0.36
C GLN A 49 -9.99 -20.95 1.48
N ALA A 50 -9.59 -20.74 2.73
CA ALA A 50 -10.15 -21.41 3.89
C ALA A 50 -11.52 -20.85 4.29
N ARG A 51 -11.81 -19.58 3.97
CA ARG A 51 -13.06 -18.88 4.31
C ARG A 51 -13.51 -19.20 5.74
N PRO A 52 -12.78 -18.77 6.77
CA PRO A 52 -13.05 -19.12 8.15
C PRO A 52 -14.50 -18.75 8.53
N ASP A 53 -15.17 -19.60 9.27
CA ASP A 53 -16.54 -19.39 9.76
C ASP A 53 -16.65 -19.39 11.29
N CYS A 54 -15.53 -19.64 11.98
CA CYS A 54 -15.39 -19.57 13.42
C CYS A 54 -13.96 -19.22 13.83
N LEU A 55 -13.80 -18.85 15.11
CA LEU A 55 -12.47 -18.52 15.67
C LEU A 55 -11.52 -19.72 15.64
N GLU A 56 -12.05 -20.94 15.80
CA GLU A 56 -11.27 -22.19 15.80
C GLU A 56 -10.53 -22.41 14.47
N ASP A 57 -11.13 -22.02 13.34
CA ASP A 57 -10.45 -22.05 12.04
C ASP A 57 -9.22 -21.14 11.99
N LEU A 58 -9.33 -19.93 12.58
CA LEU A 58 -8.20 -19.01 12.69
C LEU A 58 -7.10 -19.58 13.59
N VAL A 59 -7.48 -20.23 14.70
CA VAL A 59 -6.53 -20.90 15.60
C VAL A 59 -5.79 -22.02 14.87
N ALA A 60 -6.48 -22.81 14.05
CA ALA A 60 -5.88 -23.87 13.26
C ALA A 60 -4.96 -23.32 12.17
N LEU A 61 -5.38 -22.29 11.42
CA LEU A 61 -4.56 -21.65 10.40
C LEU A 61 -3.29 -21.01 10.99
N ASN A 62 -3.41 -20.32 12.13
CA ASN A 62 -2.27 -19.74 12.84
C ASN A 62 -1.25 -20.83 13.27
N ALA A 63 -1.73 -21.98 13.70
CA ALA A 63 -0.88 -23.11 14.06
C ALA A 63 -0.23 -23.79 12.85
N LEU A 64 -0.92 -23.86 11.70
CA LEU A 64 -0.48 -24.55 10.49
C LEU A 64 0.43 -23.67 9.60
N TYR A 65 0.23 -22.35 9.58
CA TYR A 65 0.96 -21.47 8.67
C TYR A 65 2.42 -21.23 9.12
N ARG A 66 3.23 -22.28 8.98
CA ARG A 66 4.67 -22.31 9.33
C ARG A 66 5.37 -23.33 8.43
N PRO A 67 6.68 -23.18 8.16
CA PRO A 67 7.46 -24.18 7.43
C PRO A 67 7.29 -25.58 8.05
N GLY A 68 6.88 -26.54 7.26
CA GLY A 68 6.58 -27.93 7.64
C GLY A 68 5.08 -28.21 7.72
N PRO A 69 4.34 -27.72 8.73
CA PRO A 69 2.90 -28.02 8.81
C PRO A 69 2.02 -27.33 7.76
N MET A 70 2.50 -26.28 7.09
CA MET A 70 1.74 -25.57 6.06
C MET A 70 1.30 -26.48 4.88
N ASP A 71 2.00 -27.58 4.64
CA ASP A 71 1.61 -28.60 3.64
C ASP A 71 0.26 -29.28 3.97
N GLN A 72 -0.22 -29.16 5.21
CA GLN A 72 -1.52 -29.66 5.64
C GLN A 72 -2.68 -28.68 5.39
N ILE A 73 -2.40 -27.42 5.09
CA ILE A 73 -3.45 -26.41 4.88
C ILE A 73 -4.39 -26.79 3.71
N PRO A 74 -3.90 -27.26 2.55
CA PRO A 74 -4.80 -27.73 1.48
C PRO A 74 -5.73 -28.87 1.92
N HIS A 75 -5.24 -29.81 2.72
CA HIS A 75 -6.04 -30.90 3.27
C HIS A 75 -7.08 -30.39 4.27
N PHE A 76 -6.69 -29.47 5.15
CA PHE A 76 -7.59 -28.79 6.09
C PHE A 76 -8.75 -28.11 5.34
N ILE A 77 -8.43 -27.33 4.30
CA ILE A 77 -9.42 -26.64 3.47
C ILE A 77 -10.33 -27.63 2.73
N ASN A 78 -9.75 -28.63 2.07
CA ASN A 78 -10.53 -29.61 1.30
C ASN A 78 -11.48 -30.42 2.20
N ARG A 79 -11.05 -30.80 3.38
CA ARG A 79 -11.89 -31.52 4.37
C ARG A 79 -12.96 -30.62 4.97
N LYS A 80 -12.65 -29.38 5.27
CA LYS A 80 -13.63 -28.39 5.72
C LYS A 80 -14.80 -28.26 4.72
N PHE A 81 -14.50 -28.21 3.43
CA PHE A 81 -15.51 -28.08 2.38
C PHE A 81 -16.06 -29.41 1.85
N GLY A 82 -15.73 -30.54 2.48
CA GLY A 82 -16.19 -31.87 2.05
C GLY A 82 -15.64 -32.35 0.69
N ARG A 83 -14.59 -31.71 0.17
CA ARG A 83 -13.90 -32.11 -1.07
C ARG A 83 -12.96 -33.29 -0.85
N GLU A 84 -12.51 -33.48 0.37
CA GLU A 84 -11.72 -34.61 0.85
C GLU A 84 -12.45 -35.22 2.04
N LYS A 85 -12.58 -36.57 2.07
CA LYS A 85 -13.24 -37.28 3.15
C LYS A 85 -12.42 -37.18 4.44
N VAL A 86 -13.06 -36.83 5.56
CA VAL A 86 -12.43 -36.92 6.88
C VAL A 86 -12.48 -38.39 7.32
N GLU A 87 -11.30 -38.96 7.57
CA GLU A 87 -11.16 -40.33 8.05
C GLU A 87 -10.42 -40.33 9.38
N TYR A 88 -10.92 -41.17 10.28
CA TYR A 88 -10.30 -41.41 11.58
C TYR A 88 -9.84 -42.87 11.64
N LEU A 89 -8.58 -43.11 11.95
CA LEU A 89 -8.00 -44.46 12.06
C LEU A 89 -8.66 -45.26 13.18
N ASP A 90 -9.20 -44.61 14.18
CA ASP A 90 -9.99 -45.18 15.26
C ASP A 90 -11.10 -44.19 15.66
N PRO A 91 -12.35 -44.65 15.93
CA PRO A 91 -13.47 -43.78 16.28
C PRO A 91 -13.22 -42.86 17.51
N ARG A 92 -12.37 -43.28 18.42
CA ARG A 92 -11.98 -42.48 19.61
C ARG A 92 -11.16 -41.23 19.27
N MET A 93 -10.60 -41.15 18.07
CA MET A 93 -9.89 -39.97 17.57
C MET A 93 -10.83 -38.87 17.09
N GLU A 94 -12.06 -39.21 16.69
CA GLU A 94 -13.03 -38.24 16.17
C GLU A 94 -13.31 -37.09 17.12
N PRO A 95 -13.68 -37.27 18.40
CA PRO A 95 -13.96 -36.16 19.30
C PRO A 95 -12.72 -35.29 19.58
N ILE A 96 -11.50 -35.81 19.34
CA ILE A 96 -10.24 -35.11 19.55
C ILE A 96 -9.85 -34.26 18.33
N LEU A 97 -10.11 -34.79 17.12
CA LEU A 97 -9.63 -34.20 15.85
C LEU A 97 -10.75 -33.56 15.02
N ARG A 98 -12.01 -33.58 15.49
CA ARG A 98 -13.16 -33.05 14.73
C ARG A 98 -12.98 -31.57 14.43
N GLU A 99 -12.50 -30.77 15.38
CA GLU A 99 -12.27 -29.32 15.22
C GLU A 99 -11.20 -28.97 14.17
N THR A 100 -10.33 -29.93 13.84
CA THR A 100 -9.25 -29.80 12.85
C THR A 100 -9.44 -30.72 11.66
N TYR A 101 -10.68 -31.15 11.42
CA TYR A 101 -11.07 -32.01 10.28
C TYR A 101 -10.20 -33.27 10.13
N GLY A 102 -9.89 -33.91 11.27
CA GLY A 102 -9.07 -35.14 11.30
C GLY A 102 -7.57 -34.93 11.16
N ILE A 103 -7.10 -33.70 11.17
CA ILE A 103 -5.67 -33.38 11.11
C ILE A 103 -5.15 -33.16 12.52
N MET A 104 -4.02 -33.76 12.87
CA MET A 104 -3.30 -33.41 14.09
C MET A 104 -2.60 -32.06 13.91
N VAL A 105 -2.98 -31.05 14.66
CA VAL A 105 -2.43 -29.70 14.61
C VAL A 105 -1.75 -29.34 15.93
N TYR A 106 -2.37 -29.75 17.04
CA TYR A 106 -1.96 -29.32 18.36
C TYR A 106 -1.23 -30.42 19.15
N GLN A 107 -0.27 -30.00 19.97
CA GLN A 107 0.41 -30.89 20.92
C GLN A 107 -0.58 -31.58 21.88
N GLU A 108 -1.61 -30.86 22.27
CA GLU A 108 -2.69 -31.33 23.12
C GLU A 108 -3.46 -32.48 22.46
N GLN A 109 -3.68 -32.44 21.15
CA GLN A 109 -4.32 -33.53 20.40
C GLN A 109 -3.47 -34.80 20.42
N VAL A 110 -2.15 -34.67 20.26
CA VAL A 110 -1.22 -35.81 20.39
C VAL A 110 -1.31 -36.46 21.77
N MET A 111 -1.34 -35.64 22.81
CA MET A 111 -1.50 -36.12 24.19
C MET A 111 -2.85 -36.82 24.42
N LEU A 112 -3.94 -36.26 23.90
CA LEU A 112 -5.28 -36.84 24.02
C LEU A 112 -5.39 -38.15 23.25
N VAL A 113 -4.84 -38.26 22.06
CA VAL A 113 -4.78 -39.50 21.27
C VAL A 113 -3.95 -40.55 22.01
N ALA A 114 -2.79 -40.20 22.56
CA ALA A 114 -1.97 -41.12 23.37
C ALA A 114 -2.75 -41.67 24.57
N ARG A 115 -3.55 -40.83 25.21
CA ARG A 115 -4.41 -41.24 26.33
C ARG A 115 -5.57 -42.14 25.89
N ALA A 116 -6.27 -41.75 24.84
CA ALA A 116 -7.48 -42.46 24.36
C ALA A 116 -7.15 -43.84 23.77
N ILE A 117 -6.06 -43.91 23.01
CA ILE A 117 -5.65 -45.12 22.27
C ILE A 117 -4.60 -45.91 23.07
N GLY A 118 -3.51 -45.28 23.49
CA GLY A 118 -2.37 -45.93 24.17
C GLY A 118 -2.52 -46.07 25.67
N GLY A 119 -3.57 -45.49 26.27
CA GLY A 119 -3.84 -45.59 27.70
C GLY A 119 -2.90 -44.84 28.63
N TYR A 120 -2.26 -43.84 28.10
CA TYR A 120 -1.35 -43.03 28.89
C TYR A 120 -2.07 -42.25 29.99
N SER A 121 -1.42 -42.11 31.14
CA SER A 121 -1.77 -41.07 32.10
C SER A 121 -1.47 -39.68 31.51
N LEU A 122 -2.01 -38.62 32.11
CA LEU A 122 -1.72 -37.25 31.65
C LEU A 122 -0.22 -36.95 31.67
N GLY A 123 0.48 -37.32 32.75
CA GLY A 123 1.93 -37.14 32.87
C GLY A 123 2.72 -38.00 31.87
N GLY A 124 2.27 -39.25 31.60
CA GLY A 124 2.88 -40.12 30.59
C GLY A 124 2.72 -39.56 29.18
N ALA A 125 1.56 -39.02 28.84
CA ALA A 125 1.32 -38.38 27.56
C ALA A 125 2.19 -37.10 27.36
N ASP A 126 2.44 -36.32 28.43
CA ASP A 126 3.35 -35.18 28.38
C ASP A 126 4.81 -35.62 28.19
N LEU A 127 5.23 -36.70 28.83
CA LEU A 127 6.57 -37.28 28.60
C LEU A 127 6.72 -37.73 27.14
N LEU A 128 5.72 -38.40 26.56
CA LEU A 128 5.71 -38.79 25.18
C LEU A 128 5.82 -37.54 24.26
N ARG A 129 5.01 -36.51 24.48
CA ARG A 129 5.07 -35.27 23.73
C ARG A 129 6.47 -34.61 23.77
N ARG A 130 7.09 -34.59 24.94
CA ARG A 130 8.45 -34.03 25.12
C ARG A 130 9.50 -34.86 24.38
N ALA A 131 9.41 -36.20 24.45
CA ALA A 131 10.31 -37.11 23.75
C ALA A 131 10.23 -36.90 22.22
N MET A 132 9.02 -36.79 21.70
CA MET A 132 8.72 -36.48 20.29
C MET A 132 9.30 -35.13 19.88
N GLY A 133 9.05 -34.07 20.64
CA GLY A 133 9.55 -32.71 20.37
C GLY A 133 11.08 -32.61 20.36
N LYS A 134 11.76 -33.38 21.22
CA LYS A 134 13.24 -33.46 21.28
C LYS A 134 13.84 -34.40 20.24
N LYS A 135 13.00 -35.11 19.44
CA LYS A 135 13.42 -36.14 18.45
C LYS A 135 14.40 -37.19 19.06
N ASN A 136 14.15 -37.59 20.31
CA ASN A 136 14.97 -38.57 21.00
C ASN A 136 14.62 -40.00 20.53
N VAL A 137 15.43 -40.53 19.62
CA VAL A 137 15.18 -41.81 18.93
C VAL A 137 15.05 -42.98 19.90
N GLU A 138 15.91 -43.05 20.94
CA GLU A 138 15.87 -44.14 21.91
C GLU A 138 14.62 -44.10 22.78
N GLU A 139 14.23 -42.91 23.22
CA GLU A 139 13.00 -42.73 23.99
C GLU A 139 11.76 -43.01 23.11
N MET A 140 11.76 -42.60 21.84
CA MET A 140 10.69 -42.88 20.90
C MET A 140 10.48 -44.39 20.69
N LYS A 141 11.54 -45.18 20.57
CA LYS A 141 11.42 -46.65 20.50
C LYS A 141 10.76 -47.25 21.74
N LYS A 142 11.12 -46.78 22.94
CA LYS A 142 10.50 -47.21 24.21
C LYS A 142 9.03 -46.83 24.25
N GLN A 143 8.71 -45.59 23.87
CA GLN A 143 7.35 -45.08 23.86
C GLN A 143 6.46 -45.81 22.85
N ARG A 144 7.02 -46.20 21.69
CA ARG A 144 6.28 -47.03 20.69
C ARG A 144 5.82 -48.36 21.31
N VAL A 145 6.71 -49.08 22.02
CA VAL A 145 6.38 -50.34 22.70
C VAL A 145 5.26 -50.14 23.73
N VAL A 146 5.39 -49.09 24.57
CA VAL A 146 4.37 -48.75 25.57
C VAL A 146 3.03 -48.43 24.92
N PHE A 147 3.04 -47.64 23.84
CA PHE A 147 1.82 -47.27 23.12
C PHE A 147 1.11 -48.46 22.50
N LEU A 148 1.86 -49.33 21.77
CA LEU A 148 1.28 -50.52 21.12
C LEU A 148 0.68 -51.50 22.13
N LYS A 149 1.39 -51.71 23.27
CA LYS A 149 0.86 -52.54 24.36
C LYS A 149 -0.43 -51.97 24.92
N GLY A 150 -0.45 -50.68 25.27
CA GLY A 150 -1.63 -50.02 25.81
C GLY A 150 -2.81 -49.97 24.81
N ALA A 151 -2.55 -49.88 23.51
CA ALA A 151 -3.52 -49.93 22.44
C ALA A 151 -4.14 -51.34 22.30
N ALA A 152 -3.31 -52.39 22.36
CA ALA A 152 -3.79 -53.79 22.34
C ALA A 152 -4.70 -54.12 23.53
N GLU A 153 -4.34 -53.66 24.74
CA GLU A 153 -5.18 -53.77 25.94
C GLU A 153 -6.56 -53.10 25.80
N ARG A 154 -6.67 -52.12 24.88
CA ARG A 154 -7.91 -51.40 24.54
C ARG A 154 -8.59 -51.89 23.27
N GLY A 155 -8.16 -53.03 22.74
CA GLY A 155 -8.80 -53.66 21.61
C GLY A 155 -8.49 -53.00 20.25
N VAL A 156 -7.42 -52.20 20.15
CA VAL A 156 -6.93 -51.66 18.88
C VAL A 156 -6.01 -52.68 18.24
N ASN A 157 -6.24 -53.03 16.97
CA ASN A 157 -5.34 -53.95 16.28
C ASN A 157 -3.96 -53.34 16.08
N GLU A 158 -2.93 -54.18 16.01
CA GLU A 158 -1.52 -53.74 15.94
C GLU A 158 -1.23 -52.85 14.73
N LYS A 159 -1.82 -53.17 13.55
CA LYS A 159 -1.64 -52.36 12.34
C LYS A 159 -2.16 -50.95 12.54
N THR A 160 -3.38 -50.79 12.99
CA THR A 160 -3.99 -49.45 13.24
C THR A 160 -3.23 -48.72 14.34
N ALA A 161 -2.81 -49.38 15.42
CA ALA A 161 -2.03 -48.76 16.48
C ALA A 161 -0.68 -48.25 15.98
N THR A 162 -0.04 -49.02 15.09
CA THR A 162 1.24 -48.61 14.45
C THR A 162 1.03 -47.39 13.57
N GLU A 163 0.02 -47.37 12.71
CA GLU A 163 -0.32 -46.24 11.86
C GLU A 163 -0.62 -44.97 12.66
N ILE A 164 -1.35 -45.10 13.80
CA ILE A 164 -1.62 -43.95 14.69
C ILE A 164 -0.33 -43.46 15.33
N PHE A 165 0.55 -44.35 15.78
CA PHE A 165 1.81 -43.93 16.38
C PHE A 165 2.73 -43.22 15.37
N ASP A 166 2.82 -43.74 14.14
CA ASP A 166 3.59 -43.13 13.06
C ASP A 166 3.05 -41.75 12.69
N LEU A 167 1.73 -41.60 12.68
CA LEU A 167 1.06 -40.31 12.47
C LEU A 167 1.41 -39.32 13.59
N MET A 168 1.37 -39.77 14.87
CA MET A 168 1.74 -38.96 16.03
C MET A 168 3.23 -38.56 15.98
N GLU A 169 4.11 -39.50 15.63
CA GLU A 169 5.56 -39.26 15.52
C GLU A 169 5.88 -38.23 14.43
N LYS A 170 5.27 -38.39 13.24
CA LYS A 170 5.42 -37.44 12.15
C LYS A 170 4.97 -36.02 12.56
N PHE A 171 3.88 -35.93 13.31
CA PHE A 171 3.27 -34.65 13.67
C PHE A 171 3.91 -34.00 14.91
N ALA A 172 4.46 -34.78 15.82
CA ALA A 172 5.00 -34.29 17.08
C ALA A 172 6.22 -33.37 16.92
N GLY A 173 6.94 -33.50 15.80
CA GLY A 173 8.00 -32.55 15.42
C GLY A 173 7.48 -31.16 15.01
N TYR A 174 6.18 -31.04 14.72
CA TYR A 174 5.53 -29.84 14.19
C TYR A 174 4.33 -29.39 15.02
N GLY A 175 3.88 -30.18 16.01
CA GLY A 175 2.73 -29.86 16.86
C GLY A 175 2.86 -28.50 17.53
N PHE A 176 1.81 -27.69 17.43
CA PHE A 176 1.76 -26.35 18.03
C PHE A 176 1.02 -26.39 19.37
N ASN A 177 1.39 -25.51 20.28
CA ASN A 177 0.63 -25.38 21.53
C ASN A 177 -0.70 -24.70 21.26
N LYS A 178 -1.82 -25.37 21.56
CA LYS A 178 -3.18 -24.86 21.27
C LYS A 178 -3.47 -23.57 22.05
N SER A 179 -3.05 -23.49 23.31
CA SER A 179 -3.29 -22.30 24.13
C SER A 179 -2.58 -21.07 23.57
N HIS A 180 -1.35 -21.25 23.04
CA HIS A 180 -0.64 -20.17 22.37
C HIS A 180 -1.34 -19.74 21.08
N ALA A 181 -1.72 -20.72 20.22
CA ALA A 181 -2.45 -20.41 18.99
C ALA A 181 -3.77 -19.69 19.27
N ALA A 182 -4.53 -20.13 20.27
CA ALA A 182 -5.79 -19.53 20.69
C ALA A 182 -5.60 -18.08 21.19
N ALA A 183 -4.61 -17.85 22.06
CA ALA A 183 -4.33 -16.51 22.59
C ALA A 183 -3.96 -15.52 21.47
N TYR A 184 -3.09 -15.91 20.54
CA TYR A 184 -2.69 -15.09 19.41
C TYR A 184 -3.82 -14.87 18.40
N SER A 185 -4.65 -15.89 18.17
CA SER A 185 -5.81 -15.75 17.30
C SER A 185 -6.91 -14.88 17.94
N TYR A 186 -7.02 -14.88 19.27
CA TYR A 186 -7.92 -13.98 19.97
C TYR A 186 -7.46 -12.51 19.86
N VAL A 187 -6.16 -12.24 20.01
CA VAL A 187 -5.61 -10.89 19.76
C VAL A 187 -5.82 -10.48 18.30
N ALA A 188 -5.61 -11.41 17.36
CA ALA A 188 -5.91 -11.15 15.95
C ALA A 188 -7.39 -10.83 15.72
N TRP A 189 -8.27 -11.57 16.37
CA TRP A 189 -9.72 -11.33 16.35
C TRP A 189 -10.08 -9.94 16.87
N GLN A 190 -9.49 -9.52 18.01
CA GLN A 190 -9.67 -8.18 18.56
C GLN A 190 -9.22 -7.10 17.57
N THR A 191 -8.05 -7.25 16.95
CA THR A 191 -7.56 -6.28 15.96
C THR A 191 -8.43 -6.26 14.69
N ALA A 192 -8.92 -7.41 14.25
CA ALA A 192 -9.83 -7.51 13.11
C ALA A 192 -11.21 -6.91 13.42
N TYR A 193 -11.73 -7.14 14.63
CA TYR A 193 -12.99 -6.51 15.10
C TYR A 193 -12.87 -4.98 15.10
N MET A 194 -11.76 -4.44 15.63
CA MET A 194 -11.48 -3.00 15.56
C MET A 194 -11.44 -2.50 14.11
N LYS A 195 -10.81 -3.25 13.21
CA LYS A 195 -10.75 -2.90 11.80
C LYS A 195 -12.13 -2.92 11.13
N ALA A 196 -12.99 -3.88 11.47
CA ALA A 196 -14.32 -4.06 10.88
C ALA A 196 -15.36 -3.03 11.38
N HIS A 197 -15.31 -2.68 12.67
CA HIS A 197 -16.34 -1.87 13.33
C HIS A 197 -15.91 -0.45 13.67
N HIS A 198 -14.60 -0.21 13.80
CA HIS A 198 -14.02 1.08 14.17
C HIS A 198 -12.86 1.42 13.24
N THR A 199 -13.13 1.34 11.94
CA THR A 199 -12.13 1.38 10.85
C THR A 199 -11.22 2.60 10.93
N ALA A 200 -11.78 3.81 11.06
CA ALA A 200 -10.99 5.04 11.18
C ALA A 200 -10.08 5.03 12.42
N SER A 201 -10.62 4.62 13.57
CA SER A 201 -9.86 4.51 14.82
C SER A 201 -8.74 3.47 14.74
N PHE A 202 -9.00 2.33 14.09
CA PHE A 202 -8.01 1.29 13.85
C PHE A 202 -6.83 1.82 13.00
N PHE A 203 -7.13 2.48 11.88
CA PHE A 203 -6.08 3.02 11.02
C PHE A 203 -5.32 4.18 11.69
N ALA A 204 -6.00 5.10 12.35
CA ALA A 204 -5.34 6.18 13.07
C ALA A 204 -4.36 5.65 14.14
N GLY A 205 -4.77 4.63 14.91
CA GLY A 205 -3.92 3.98 15.89
C GLY A 205 -2.67 3.33 15.27
N ASN A 206 -2.84 2.57 14.18
CA ASN A 206 -1.72 1.94 13.48
C ASN A 206 -0.80 2.96 12.82
N LEU A 207 -1.35 4.01 12.19
CA LEU A 207 -0.58 5.09 11.58
C LEU A 207 0.30 5.83 12.62
N CYS A 208 -0.19 6.05 13.84
CA CYS A 208 0.61 6.64 14.91
C CYS A 208 1.87 5.81 15.25
N LEU A 209 1.80 4.47 15.14
CA LEU A 209 2.92 3.58 15.45
C LEU A 209 3.99 3.54 14.36
N VAL A 210 3.66 3.97 13.14
CA VAL A 210 4.57 3.92 11.98
C VAL A 210 4.83 5.31 11.37
N MET A 211 4.57 6.36 12.12
CA MET A 211 4.63 7.75 11.66
C MET A 211 5.95 8.13 10.97
N ASP A 212 7.06 7.54 11.41
CA ASP A 212 8.40 7.77 10.85
C ASP A 212 8.77 6.81 9.69
N GLN A 213 7.85 5.91 9.29
CA GLN A 213 8.11 4.84 8.34
C GLN A 213 7.27 5.02 7.07
N GLY A 214 7.67 5.96 6.19
CA GLY A 214 6.89 6.37 5.02
C GLY A 214 6.30 5.23 4.17
N GLY A 215 7.05 4.16 3.92
CA GLY A 215 6.54 3.00 3.16
C GLY A 215 5.41 2.24 3.87
N LYS A 216 5.50 2.06 5.20
CA LYS A 216 4.42 1.43 5.97
C LYS A 216 3.22 2.36 6.12
N THR A 217 3.48 3.65 6.29
CA THR A 217 2.43 4.67 6.33
C THR A 217 1.65 4.69 5.02
N CYS A 218 2.33 4.63 3.86
CA CYS A 218 1.70 4.55 2.55
C CYS A 218 0.78 3.33 2.44
N ALA A 219 1.29 2.13 2.78
CA ALA A 219 0.50 0.90 2.72
C ALA A 219 -0.76 0.93 3.61
N LEU A 220 -0.66 1.53 4.81
CA LEU A 220 -1.82 1.71 5.69
C LEU A 220 -2.81 2.74 5.16
N VAL A 221 -2.33 3.82 4.54
CA VAL A 221 -3.16 4.83 3.88
C VAL A 221 -3.95 4.22 2.72
N ASP A 222 -3.30 3.37 1.91
CA ASP A 222 -3.94 2.72 0.78
C ASP A 222 -4.98 1.69 1.25
N ASP A 223 -4.66 0.87 2.26
CA ASP A 223 -5.61 -0.07 2.88
C ASP A 223 -6.82 0.67 3.51
N ALA A 224 -6.59 1.83 4.16
CA ALA A 224 -7.65 2.66 4.72
C ALA A 224 -8.59 3.20 3.63
N ARG A 225 -8.03 3.67 2.51
CA ARG A 225 -8.80 4.15 1.36
C ARG A 225 -9.60 3.05 0.69
N GLU A 226 -9.02 1.85 0.54
CA GLU A 226 -9.74 0.68 0.03
C GLU A 226 -10.94 0.31 0.90
N MET A 227 -10.84 0.55 2.21
CA MET A 227 -11.95 0.38 3.16
C MET A 227 -12.88 1.60 3.27
N GLY A 228 -12.74 2.61 2.41
CA GLY A 228 -13.63 3.77 2.34
C GLY A 228 -13.30 4.90 3.31
N ILE A 229 -12.16 4.85 4.01
CA ILE A 229 -11.73 5.92 4.93
C ILE A 229 -11.14 7.09 4.15
N CYS A 230 -11.67 8.28 4.40
CA CYS A 230 -11.14 9.53 3.88
C CYS A 230 -9.87 9.94 4.65
N ILE A 231 -8.77 10.08 3.93
CA ILE A 231 -7.50 10.52 4.51
C ILE A 231 -7.35 12.01 4.30
N LEU A 232 -7.38 12.77 5.39
CA LEU A 232 -7.30 14.22 5.41
C LEU A 232 -5.83 14.65 5.60
N VAL A 233 -5.41 15.66 4.85
CA VAL A 233 -4.09 16.30 5.03
C VAL A 233 -3.94 16.86 6.45
N PRO A 234 -2.72 17.03 6.96
CA PRO A 234 -2.54 17.79 8.19
C PRO A 234 -3.11 19.20 8.04
N ASP A 235 -3.58 19.76 9.12
CA ASP A 235 -4.11 21.11 9.18
C ASP A 235 -3.62 21.83 10.43
N ILE A 236 -3.09 23.04 10.28
CA ILE A 236 -2.50 23.81 11.39
C ILE A 236 -3.54 24.12 12.47
N ASN A 237 -4.82 24.25 12.09
CA ASN A 237 -5.90 24.61 12.98
C ASN A 237 -6.68 23.40 13.55
N GLU A 238 -6.52 22.21 12.94
CA GLU A 238 -7.29 21.01 13.33
C GLU A 238 -6.41 19.89 13.86
N SER A 239 -5.22 19.67 13.26
CA SER A 239 -4.36 18.55 13.60
C SER A 239 -3.75 18.66 14.99
N GLU A 240 -3.48 17.51 15.59
CA GLU A 240 -2.65 17.32 16.78
C GLU A 240 -1.24 16.83 16.36
N TRP A 241 -0.41 16.45 17.33
CA TRP A 241 0.87 15.79 17.04
C TRP A 241 0.67 14.45 16.33
N TYR A 242 -0.21 13.61 16.88
CA TYR A 242 -0.58 12.32 16.31
C TYR A 242 -1.75 12.45 15.34
N TYR A 243 -1.99 11.36 14.58
CA TYR A 243 -3.20 11.24 13.75
C TYR A 243 -4.45 11.34 14.62
N THR A 244 -5.49 11.93 14.08
CA THR A 244 -6.78 12.09 14.77
C THR A 244 -7.92 11.52 13.93
N VAL A 245 -9.05 11.27 14.59
CA VAL A 245 -10.26 10.75 13.98
C VAL A 245 -11.36 11.79 14.20
N PRO A 246 -11.60 12.67 13.21
CA PRO A 246 -12.65 13.68 13.29
C PRO A 246 -14.05 13.07 13.34
N ASP A 247 -14.26 11.97 12.59
CA ASP A 247 -15.49 11.20 12.48
C ASP A 247 -15.19 9.73 12.14
N GLU A 248 -16.24 8.90 12.01
CA GLU A 248 -16.11 7.46 11.75
C GLU A 248 -15.55 7.11 10.34
N GLU A 249 -15.56 8.06 9.42
CA GLU A 249 -15.21 7.87 8.01
C GLU A 249 -13.89 8.56 7.63
N SER A 250 -13.25 9.26 8.58
CA SER A 250 -12.05 10.03 8.27
C SER A 250 -10.92 9.89 9.28
N VAL A 251 -9.69 9.99 8.77
CA VAL A 251 -8.45 10.08 9.56
C VAL A 251 -7.68 11.31 9.09
N ARG A 252 -7.39 12.23 10.02
CA ARG A 252 -6.58 13.41 9.76
C ARG A 252 -5.12 13.15 10.13
N PHE A 253 -4.22 13.54 9.24
CA PHE A 253 -2.79 13.45 9.48
C PHE A 253 -2.36 14.38 10.61
N GLY A 254 -1.50 13.87 11.48
CA GLY A 254 -0.87 14.65 12.55
C GLY A 254 0.26 15.53 12.04
N LEU A 255 0.49 16.69 12.69
CA LEU A 255 1.61 17.58 12.36
C LEU A 255 2.98 16.90 12.60
N GLY A 256 3.04 15.91 13.51
CA GLY A 256 4.24 15.14 13.78
C GLY A 256 4.64 14.18 12.65
N SER A 257 3.75 13.90 11.69
CA SER A 257 4.06 13.08 10.51
C SER A 257 4.87 13.86 9.46
N ILE A 258 4.97 15.17 9.57
CA ILE A 258 5.67 16.04 8.63
C ILE A 258 7.18 16.01 8.93
N LYS A 259 7.96 15.46 8.04
CA LYS A 259 9.41 15.32 8.20
C LYS A 259 10.09 16.69 8.42
N GLY A 260 10.83 16.78 9.50
CA GLY A 260 11.58 18.00 9.85
C GLY A 260 10.81 19.01 10.67
N VAL A 261 9.58 18.71 11.07
CA VAL A 261 8.82 19.46 12.08
C VAL A 261 9.04 18.81 13.45
N GLY A 262 9.57 19.57 14.40
CA GLY A 262 9.91 19.06 15.73
C GLY A 262 8.71 19.06 16.69
N GLN A 263 8.69 18.10 17.62
CA GLN A 263 7.58 17.94 18.57
C GLN A 263 7.35 19.20 19.40
N GLN A 264 8.40 19.82 19.93
CA GLN A 264 8.27 21.05 20.74
C GLN A 264 7.60 22.19 19.97
N ILE A 265 7.93 22.35 18.67
CA ILE A 265 7.30 23.39 17.83
C ILE A 265 5.80 23.12 17.69
N VAL A 266 5.42 21.85 17.51
CA VAL A 266 4.00 21.48 17.41
C VAL A 266 3.29 21.69 18.74
N GLU A 267 3.90 21.35 19.87
CA GLU A 267 3.34 21.61 21.20
C GLU A 267 3.11 23.12 21.41
N ASP A 268 4.08 23.97 21.05
CA ASP A 268 3.94 25.42 21.11
C ASP A 268 2.78 25.93 20.23
N ILE A 269 2.63 25.37 19.02
CA ILE A 269 1.51 25.68 18.12
C ILE A 269 0.17 25.29 18.74
N LEU A 270 0.08 24.07 19.28
CA LEU A 270 -1.15 23.57 19.89
C LEU A 270 -1.56 24.40 21.12
N ASP A 271 -0.60 24.75 21.95
CA ASP A 271 -0.86 25.57 23.16
C ASP A 271 -1.30 26.99 22.78
N GLU A 272 -0.63 27.62 21.81
CA GLU A 272 -1.02 28.91 21.31
C GLU A 272 -2.42 28.91 20.65
N ARG A 273 -2.71 27.90 19.86
CA ARG A 273 -4.05 27.69 19.25
C ARG A 273 -5.14 27.54 20.30
N ARG A 274 -4.89 26.77 21.37
CA ARG A 274 -5.84 26.59 22.48
C ARG A 274 -6.11 27.87 23.26
N MET A 275 -5.08 28.68 23.47
CA MET A 275 -5.19 29.92 24.26
C MET A 275 -5.81 31.07 23.47
N ASN A 276 -5.40 31.26 22.22
CA ASN A 276 -5.67 32.45 21.43
C ASN A 276 -6.46 32.20 20.13
N GLY A 277 -6.94 30.95 19.94
CA GLY A 277 -7.76 30.57 18.78
C GLY A 277 -6.96 30.25 17.51
N PRO A 278 -7.65 29.93 16.41
CA PRO A 278 -7.04 29.49 15.16
C PRO A 278 -6.13 30.55 14.55
N PHE A 279 -5.16 30.08 13.76
CA PHE A 279 -4.29 30.94 12.96
C PHE A 279 -5.00 31.36 11.68
N ILE A 280 -4.78 32.59 11.22
CA ILE A 280 -5.42 33.17 10.03
C ILE A 280 -4.52 33.10 8.79
N ASP A 281 -3.21 33.10 8.96
CA ASP A 281 -2.21 32.96 7.91
C ASP A 281 -0.83 32.58 8.48
N ILE A 282 0.18 32.39 7.62
CA ILE A 282 1.56 32.05 8.04
C ILE A 282 2.28 33.17 8.76
N PHE A 283 1.89 34.43 8.56
CA PHE A 283 2.45 35.60 9.28
C PHE A 283 1.91 35.65 10.70
N ASP A 284 0.64 35.30 10.88
CA ASP A 284 0.01 35.17 12.18
C ASP A 284 0.64 34.04 13.00
N LEU A 285 0.84 32.89 12.36
CA LEU A 285 1.55 31.79 12.98
C LEU A 285 2.97 32.19 13.44
N ALA A 286 3.76 32.79 12.55
CA ALA A 286 5.13 33.20 12.87
C ALA A 286 5.19 34.28 14.00
N ALA A 287 4.23 35.20 14.04
CA ALA A 287 4.18 36.24 15.06
C ALA A 287 3.77 35.69 16.43
N ARG A 288 2.83 34.74 16.47
CA ARG A 288 2.29 34.18 17.71
C ARG A 288 3.13 33.04 18.27
N VAL A 289 3.87 32.30 17.42
CA VAL A 289 4.70 31.14 17.81
C VAL A 289 6.17 31.39 17.45
N PRO A 290 6.97 32.00 18.34
CA PRO A 290 8.37 32.37 18.05
C PRO A 290 9.31 31.19 17.76
N SER A 291 8.96 29.98 18.16
CA SER A 291 9.71 28.75 17.86
C SER A 291 9.57 28.30 16.40
N VAL A 292 8.57 28.80 15.69
CA VAL A 292 8.36 28.52 14.27
C VAL A 292 9.41 29.22 13.42
N ASN A 293 10.12 28.48 12.60
CA ASN A 293 11.15 29.00 11.70
C ASN A 293 10.78 28.80 10.23
N LYS A 294 11.56 29.42 9.33
CA LYS A 294 11.38 29.29 7.87
C LYS A 294 11.17 27.83 7.43
N LYS A 295 12.06 26.92 7.86
CA LYS A 295 12.00 25.52 7.48
C LYS A 295 10.70 24.86 7.93
N THR A 296 10.22 25.16 9.11
CA THR A 296 8.94 24.65 9.64
C THR A 296 7.77 25.04 8.73
N ILE A 297 7.68 26.32 8.36
CA ILE A 297 6.61 26.82 7.47
C ILE A 297 6.74 26.17 6.09
N GLU A 298 7.96 26.07 5.53
CA GLU A 298 8.20 25.40 4.25
C GLU A 298 7.73 23.93 4.27
N GLN A 299 8.05 23.17 5.31
CA GLN A 299 7.65 21.77 5.42
C GLN A 299 6.14 21.62 5.62
N MET A 300 5.51 22.49 6.40
CA MET A 300 4.06 22.51 6.58
C MET A 300 3.33 22.90 5.28
N ALA A 301 3.85 23.87 4.52
CA ALA A 301 3.30 24.23 3.21
C ALA A 301 3.38 23.08 2.21
N ARG A 302 4.52 22.35 2.16
CA ARG A 302 4.68 21.14 1.33
C ARG A 302 3.65 20.06 1.69
N ALA A 303 3.39 19.89 2.98
CA ALA A 303 2.47 18.91 3.53
C ALA A 303 0.99 19.27 3.31
N GLY A 304 0.68 20.51 2.93
CA GLY A 304 -0.69 21.01 2.84
C GLY A 304 -1.31 21.40 4.17
N ALA A 305 -0.49 21.62 5.22
CA ALA A 305 -0.99 21.96 6.56
C ALA A 305 -1.69 23.33 6.63
N PHE A 306 -1.64 24.09 5.58
CA PHE A 306 -2.26 25.42 5.46
C PHE A 306 -3.40 25.46 4.41
N ASP A 307 -3.75 24.32 3.78
CA ASP A 307 -4.72 24.29 2.68
C ASP A 307 -6.10 24.83 3.06
N SER A 308 -6.49 24.74 4.33
CA SER A 308 -7.73 25.34 4.85
C SER A 308 -7.71 26.89 4.86
N MET A 309 -6.53 27.49 4.89
CA MET A 309 -6.35 28.94 4.88
C MET A 309 -6.04 29.48 3.49
N ASP A 310 -5.19 28.79 2.73
CA ASP A 310 -4.82 29.13 1.35
C ASP A 310 -4.33 27.88 0.62
N GLU A 311 -5.00 27.50 -0.47
CA GLU A 311 -4.67 26.32 -1.27
C GLU A 311 -3.39 26.49 -2.13
N ASP A 312 -2.87 27.73 -2.25
CA ASP A 312 -1.65 27.99 -3.02
C ASP A 312 -0.39 27.70 -2.19
N ARG A 313 -0.05 26.42 -2.08
CA ARG A 313 1.14 25.94 -1.36
C ARG A 313 2.44 26.56 -1.87
N GLY A 314 2.52 26.88 -3.19
CA GLY A 314 3.68 27.54 -3.79
C GLY A 314 3.89 28.96 -3.27
N LYS A 315 2.80 29.73 -3.15
CA LYS A 315 2.79 31.05 -2.54
C LYS A 315 3.20 30.99 -1.06
N LEU A 316 2.63 30.07 -0.29
CA LEU A 316 2.93 29.90 1.14
C LEU A 316 4.40 29.53 1.35
N PHE A 317 4.91 28.57 0.58
CA PHE A 317 6.31 28.16 0.62
C PHE A 317 7.28 29.32 0.33
N ALA A 318 7.02 30.08 -0.74
CA ALA A 318 7.87 31.20 -1.15
C ALA A 318 7.88 32.37 -0.14
N ASN A 319 6.84 32.48 0.69
CA ASN A 319 6.70 33.55 1.68
C ASN A 319 7.10 33.12 3.10
N ALA A 320 7.57 31.89 3.32
CA ALA A 320 7.97 31.39 4.63
C ALA A 320 9.04 32.24 5.32
N GLU A 321 10.06 32.66 4.58
CA GLU A 321 11.12 33.53 5.11
C GLU A 321 10.60 34.94 5.46
N GLN A 322 9.71 35.49 4.61
CA GLN A 322 9.13 36.81 4.83
C GLN A 322 8.26 36.82 6.09
N ALA A 323 7.51 35.76 6.36
CA ALA A 323 6.68 35.63 7.55
C ALA A 323 7.53 35.66 8.84
N VAL A 324 8.63 34.90 8.86
CA VAL A 324 9.55 34.88 10.01
C VAL A 324 10.26 36.21 10.21
N LEU A 325 10.74 36.86 9.13
CA LEU A 325 11.37 38.16 9.21
C LEU A 325 10.41 39.25 9.70
N ALA A 326 9.16 39.24 9.26
CA ALA A 326 8.14 40.17 9.73
C ALA A 326 7.86 39.99 11.24
N ALA A 327 7.75 38.74 11.71
CA ALA A 327 7.56 38.44 13.12
C ALA A 327 8.74 38.95 13.98
N GLN A 328 9.99 38.76 13.55
CA GLN A 328 11.18 39.21 14.22
C GLN A 328 11.26 40.75 14.27
N ALA A 329 10.86 41.43 13.20
CA ALA A 329 10.81 42.90 13.16
C ALA A 329 9.80 43.47 14.17
N VAL A 330 8.62 42.87 14.29
CA VAL A 330 7.61 43.27 15.30
C VAL A 330 8.12 43.04 16.71
N ALA A 331 8.71 41.87 16.99
CA ALA A 331 9.27 41.56 18.31
C ALA A 331 10.40 42.51 18.71
N SER A 332 11.27 42.91 17.78
CA SER A 332 12.36 43.87 18.01
C SER A 332 11.84 45.28 18.28
N SER A 333 10.76 45.68 17.62
CA SER A 333 10.12 46.97 17.83
C SER A 333 9.42 47.08 19.19
N ALA A 334 8.76 46.01 19.62
CA ALA A 334 8.10 45.92 20.92
C ALA A 334 9.11 45.98 22.09
N GLY A 335 10.33 45.43 21.91
CA GLY A 335 11.41 45.47 22.91
C GLY A 335 12.06 46.87 23.09
N GLN A 336 11.91 47.76 22.13
CA GLN A 336 12.44 49.13 22.19
C GLN A 336 11.44 50.17 22.75
N GLY A 337 10.57 49.77 23.68
CA GLY A 337 9.62 50.58 24.42
C GLY A 337 9.25 51.88 23.73
N SER A 338 8.31 51.85 22.80
CA SER A 338 7.82 53.05 22.14
C SER A 338 7.10 53.92 23.17
N LEU A 339 7.72 55.05 23.56
CA LEU A 339 7.11 56.10 24.36
C LEU A 339 5.83 56.69 23.72
N PHE A 340 5.43 56.20 22.54
CA PHE A 340 4.33 56.70 21.73
C PHE A 340 3.26 55.64 21.40
N ALA A 341 3.38 54.40 21.91
CA ALA A 341 2.43 53.33 21.60
C ALA A 341 0.99 53.63 22.06
N ASP A 342 0.84 54.38 23.17
CA ASP A 342 -0.49 54.77 23.68
C ASP A 342 -1.19 55.86 22.84
N ALA A 343 -0.47 56.52 21.91
CA ALA A 343 -1.01 57.66 21.15
C ALA A 343 -1.46 57.30 19.71
N PHE A 344 -1.00 56.18 19.12
CA PHE A 344 -1.20 55.90 17.69
C PHE A 344 -1.87 54.55 17.35
N GLY A 345 -2.32 53.80 18.33
CA GLY A 345 -2.90 52.49 18.10
C GLY A 345 -1.85 51.41 17.75
N GLU A 346 -2.22 50.17 17.81
CA GLU A 346 -1.35 49.07 17.38
C GLU A 346 -0.93 49.28 15.91
N PRO A 347 0.36 49.10 15.57
CA PRO A 347 0.83 49.25 14.19
C PRO A 347 0.10 48.28 13.30
N GLU A 348 -0.57 48.79 12.27
CA GLU A 348 -1.22 48.00 11.23
C GLU A 348 -0.22 46.96 10.70
N ARG A 349 -0.61 45.72 10.73
CA ARG A 349 0.21 44.56 10.30
C ARG A 349 0.47 44.68 8.80
N ILE A 350 1.60 45.26 8.40
CA ILE A 350 1.96 45.36 6.98
C ILE A 350 2.39 43.95 6.50
N VAL A 351 1.42 43.18 6.02
CA VAL A 351 1.67 41.88 5.38
C VAL A 351 1.95 42.13 3.89
N SER A 352 3.16 41.86 3.46
CA SER A 352 3.54 41.95 2.05
C SER A 352 3.81 40.55 1.48
N TRP A 353 2.87 40.07 0.67
CA TRP A 353 3.02 38.82 -0.03
C TRP A 353 3.88 38.97 -1.29
N ARG A 354 4.89 38.14 -1.44
CA ARG A 354 5.64 38.00 -2.69
C ARG A 354 4.84 37.11 -3.65
N THR A 355 4.78 37.53 -4.91
CA THR A 355 4.22 36.69 -5.99
C THR A 355 5.10 35.47 -6.20
N ALA A 356 4.50 34.31 -6.30
CA ALA A 356 5.16 33.05 -6.58
C ALA A 356 4.39 32.27 -7.65
N GLU A 357 5.05 31.36 -8.31
CA GLU A 357 4.41 30.46 -9.25
C GLU A 357 3.56 29.42 -8.50
N LYS A 358 2.33 29.26 -8.91
CA LYS A 358 1.43 28.23 -8.36
C LYS A 358 1.95 26.86 -8.74
N TRP A 359 2.05 25.96 -7.76
CA TRP A 359 2.48 24.59 -8.03
C TRP A 359 1.43 23.84 -8.84
N ASP A 360 1.86 23.19 -9.91
CA ASP A 360 1.05 22.21 -10.60
C ASP A 360 0.91 20.90 -9.78
N GLU A 361 0.10 19.99 -10.23
CA GLU A 361 -0.17 18.72 -9.54
C GLU A 361 1.11 17.86 -9.40
N LYS A 362 1.95 17.80 -10.44
CA LYS A 362 3.23 17.07 -10.40
C LYS A 362 4.15 17.62 -9.31
N LYS A 363 4.26 18.94 -9.22
CA LYS A 363 5.08 19.61 -8.20
C LYS A 363 4.50 19.38 -6.81
N ARG A 364 3.19 19.48 -6.62
CA ARG A 364 2.54 19.19 -5.33
C ARG A 364 2.86 17.76 -4.85
N PHE A 365 2.72 16.76 -5.71
CA PHE A 365 3.01 15.36 -5.35
C PHE A 365 4.50 15.12 -5.04
N SER A 366 5.40 15.79 -5.79
CA SER A 366 6.84 15.75 -5.50
C SER A 366 7.15 16.32 -4.12
N GLU A 367 6.53 17.46 -3.75
CA GLU A 367 6.73 18.11 -2.46
C GLU A 367 6.12 17.31 -1.30
N GLU A 368 4.96 16.69 -1.48
CA GLU A 368 4.38 15.76 -0.50
C GLU A 368 5.30 14.55 -0.25
N ARG A 369 5.89 13.99 -1.32
CA ARG A 369 6.83 12.88 -1.19
C ARG A 369 8.09 13.25 -0.41
N GLU A 370 8.56 14.49 -0.52
CA GLU A 370 9.70 14.99 0.23
C GLU A 370 9.43 14.95 1.74
N VAL A 371 8.20 15.28 2.16
CA VAL A 371 7.82 15.38 3.58
C VAL A 371 7.21 14.13 4.17
N PHE A 372 6.51 13.30 3.39
CA PHE A 372 5.86 12.06 3.87
C PHE A 372 6.56 10.78 3.40
N GLY A 373 7.36 10.87 2.33
CA GLY A 373 7.92 9.70 1.64
C GLY A 373 6.99 9.08 0.59
N PHE A 374 5.76 9.63 0.41
CA PHE A 374 4.76 9.22 -0.57
C PHE A 374 3.81 10.38 -0.89
N CYS A 375 2.94 10.23 -1.90
CA CYS A 375 1.94 11.25 -2.26
C CYS A 375 0.68 11.06 -1.41
N LEU A 376 0.34 12.05 -0.60
CA LEU A 376 -0.81 11.98 0.30
C LEU A 376 -2.13 12.37 -0.39
N THR A 377 -2.14 13.43 -1.21
CA THR A 377 -3.38 13.96 -1.78
C THR A 377 -3.78 13.36 -3.11
N GLY A 378 -2.98 12.46 -3.67
CA GLY A 378 -3.26 11.84 -4.94
C GLY A 378 -2.35 10.69 -5.28
N ASP A 379 -2.59 10.13 -6.46
CA ASP A 379 -1.76 9.12 -7.07
C ASP A 379 -1.08 9.74 -8.30
N ALA A 380 0.23 10.01 -8.16
CA ALA A 380 1.02 10.59 -9.25
C ALA A 380 1.04 9.71 -10.52
N PHE A 381 0.68 8.44 -10.39
CA PHE A 381 0.59 7.50 -11.52
C PHE A 381 -0.84 7.34 -12.07
N ALA A 382 -1.87 7.87 -11.39
CA ALA A 382 -3.27 7.70 -11.77
C ALA A 382 -3.57 8.11 -13.21
N SER A 383 -3.00 9.25 -13.64
CA SER A 383 -3.16 9.78 -15.00
C SER A 383 -2.57 8.89 -16.09
N TYR A 384 -1.63 8.03 -15.73
CA TYR A 384 -0.92 7.13 -16.64
C TYR A 384 -1.47 5.70 -16.63
N ARG A 385 -2.17 5.31 -15.55
CA ARG A 385 -2.60 3.93 -15.30
C ARG A 385 -3.40 3.33 -16.47
N GLN A 386 -4.35 4.09 -17.04
CA GLN A 386 -5.14 3.61 -18.16
C GLN A 386 -4.31 3.49 -19.44
N GLU A 387 -3.39 4.43 -19.67
CA GLU A 387 -2.51 4.42 -20.82
C GLU A 387 -1.58 3.20 -20.80
N VAL A 388 -0.90 2.98 -19.68
CA VAL A 388 0.13 1.92 -19.59
C VAL A 388 -0.45 0.50 -19.62
N LYS A 389 -1.73 0.31 -19.28
CA LYS A 389 -2.42 -0.98 -19.43
C LYS A 389 -2.38 -1.54 -20.86
N ALA A 390 -2.22 -0.70 -21.86
CA ALA A 390 -2.15 -1.12 -23.24
C ALA A 390 -0.86 -1.89 -23.60
N PHE A 391 0.22 -1.70 -22.82
CA PHE A 391 1.54 -2.24 -23.15
C PHE A 391 2.34 -2.77 -21.94
N SER A 392 1.83 -2.68 -20.73
CA SER A 392 2.53 -3.12 -19.52
C SER A 392 1.73 -4.14 -18.73
N THR A 393 2.46 -5.00 -18.01
CA THR A 393 1.90 -5.95 -17.04
C THR A 393 1.84 -5.29 -15.67
N PRO A 394 0.70 -5.32 -14.96
CA PRO A 394 0.60 -4.85 -13.58
C PRO A 394 1.58 -5.58 -12.65
N PHE A 395 2.09 -4.91 -11.63
CA PHE A 395 3.08 -5.51 -10.73
C PHE A 395 2.53 -6.74 -9.99
N ALA A 396 1.27 -6.70 -9.57
CA ALA A 396 0.59 -7.83 -8.94
C ALA A 396 0.47 -9.09 -9.83
N ALA A 397 0.58 -8.95 -11.15
CA ALA A 397 0.49 -10.05 -12.11
C ALA A 397 1.85 -10.64 -12.50
N LEU A 398 2.96 -10.14 -11.93
CA LEU A 398 4.30 -10.62 -12.25
C LEU A 398 4.53 -12.04 -11.74
N GLN A 399 5.10 -12.88 -12.59
CA GLN A 399 5.43 -14.28 -12.27
C GLN A 399 6.84 -14.60 -12.75
N ILE A 400 7.55 -15.44 -11.99
CA ILE A 400 8.87 -15.94 -12.38
C ILE A 400 8.77 -16.67 -13.71
N GLY A 401 9.60 -16.25 -14.67
CA GLY A 401 9.58 -16.84 -16.00
C GLY A 401 10.78 -16.46 -16.87
N ARG A 402 10.92 -17.18 -18.01
CA ARG A 402 11.98 -16.90 -19.00
C ARG A 402 11.56 -15.85 -20.04
N ALA A 403 10.26 -15.60 -20.18
CA ALA A 403 9.74 -14.62 -21.12
C ALA A 403 10.10 -13.21 -20.66
N SER A 404 10.34 -12.31 -21.60
CA SER A 404 10.52 -10.89 -21.35
C SER A 404 9.15 -10.27 -21.04
N VAL A 405 9.08 -9.46 -20.00
CA VAL A 405 7.88 -8.78 -19.53
C VAL A 405 8.13 -7.28 -19.55
N THR A 406 7.13 -6.50 -19.91
CA THR A 406 7.20 -5.03 -19.84
C THR A 406 6.35 -4.55 -18.66
N ILE A 407 6.95 -3.70 -17.83
CA ILE A 407 6.30 -3.02 -16.70
C ILE A 407 6.41 -1.51 -16.88
N ALA A 408 5.49 -0.76 -16.31
CA ALA A 408 5.55 0.70 -16.29
C ALA A 408 5.24 1.20 -14.88
N GLY A 409 5.96 2.22 -14.44
CA GLY A 409 5.75 2.81 -13.12
C GLY A 409 6.47 4.14 -12.94
N LEU A 410 6.04 4.87 -11.93
CA LEU A 410 6.69 6.08 -11.46
C LEU A 410 7.96 5.71 -10.69
N VAL A 411 9.07 6.33 -11.01
CA VAL A 411 10.33 6.17 -10.26
C VAL A 411 10.21 6.84 -8.91
N THR A 412 10.14 6.04 -7.84
CA THR A 412 10.05 6.55 -6.46
C THR A 412 11.42 6.64 -5.80
N ASN A 413 12.35 5.74 -6.15
CA ASN A 413 13.69 5.73 -5.58
C ASN A 413 14.72 5.18 -6.58
N VAL A 414 15.93 5.74 -6.53
CA VAL A 414 17.08 5.27 -7.32
C VAL A 414 18.28 5.10 -6.41
N ARG A 415 18.70 3.85 -6.19
CA ARG A 415 19.85 3.52 -5.37
C ARG A 415 20.98 2.98 -6.24
N VAL A 416 22.08 3.73 -6.37
CA VAL A 416 23.26 3.32 -7.11
C VAL A 416 24.22 2.55 -6.20
N ILE A 417 24.63 1.37 -6.63
CA ILE A 417 25.54 0.48 -5.92
C ILE A 417 26.81 0.31 -6.74
N VAL A 418 27.97 0.54 -6.10
CA VAL A 418 29.28 0.34 -6.72
C VAL A 418 29.77 -1.06 -6.38
N GLY A 419 29.80 -1.95 -7.36
CA GLY A 419 30.28 -3.32 -7.22
C GLY A 419 31.63 -3.57 -7.93
N LYS A 420 32.15 -4.77 -7.77
CA LYS A 420 33.42 -5.18 -8.43
C LYS A 420 33.35 -5.19 -9.97
N ARG A 421 32.14 -5.24 -10.54
CA ARG A 421 31.88 -5.27 -12.00
C ARG A 421 31.37 -3.94 -12.56
N GLY A 422 31.50 -2.85 -11.81
CA GLY A 422 31.02 -1.52 -12.19
C GLY A 422 29.80 -1.06 -11.37
N LYS A 423 29.23 0.10 -11.74
CA LYS A 423 28.04 0.67 -11.10
C LYS A 423 26.78 -0.05 -11.58
N MET A 424 25.90 -0.37 -10.67
CA MET A 424 24.55 -0.87 -10.94
C MET A 424 23.53 -0.01 -10.20
N ALA A 425 22.28 -0.05 -10.59
CA ALA A 425 21.23 0.62 -9.86
C ALA A 425 20.12 -0.36 -9.46
N VAL A 426 19.48 -0.08 -8.32
CA VAL A 426 18.21 -0.63 -7.95
C VAL A 426 17.22 0.53 -7.97
N VAL A 427 16.22 0.42 -8.80
CA VAL A 427 15.17 1.43 -8.98
C VAL A 427 13.88 0.87 -8.40
N THR A 428 13.23 1.63 -7.55
CA THR A 428 11.89 1.30 -7.07
C THR A 428 10.88 2.04 -7.94
N LEU A 429 9.96 1.29 -8.54
CA LEU A 429 8.83 1.82 -9.30
C LEU A 429 7.54 1.65 -8.51
N SER A 430 6.59 2.57 -8.69
CA SER A 430 5.22 2.43 -8.21
C SER A 430 4.25 2.52 -9.39
N ASP A 431 3.25 1.62 -9.45
CA ASP A 431 2.13 1.71 -10.39
C ASP A 431 0.88 2.36 -9.75
N GLY A 432 1.09 2.94 -8.55
CA GLY A 432 0.06 3.59 -7.75
C GLY A 432 -0.75 2.63 -6.87
N VAL A 433 -0.52 1.31 -7.00
CA VAL A 433 -1.11 0.26 -6.15
C VAL A 433 0.01 -0.51 -5.46
N ASP A 434 0.97 -1.00 -6.25
CA ASP A 434 2.09 -1.80 -5.78
C ASP A 434 3.42 -1.11 -6.07
N THR A 435 4.48 -1.61 -5.43
CA THR A 435 5.86 -1.22 -5.70
C THR A 435 6.68 -2.39 -6.17
N GLN A 436 7.55 -2.18 -7.17
CA GLN A 436 8.45 -3.19 -7.69
C GLN A 436 9.90 -2.68 -7.71
N GLU A 437 10.81 -3.42 -7.06
CA GLU A 437 12.25 -3.18 -7.25
C GLU A 437 12.72 -3.77 -8.58
N ALA A 438 13.43 -2.95 -9.36
CA ALA A 438 14.01 -3.33 -10.63
C ALA A 438 15.55 -3.20 -10.56
N VAL A 439 16.25 -4.29 -10.88
CA VAL A 439 17.72 -4.37 -10.85
C VAL A 439 18.28 -4.04 -12.24
N ILE A 440 19.13 -3.03 -12.31
CA ILE A 440 19.74 -2.54 -13.52
C ILE A 440 21.26 -2.80 -13.42
N TYR A 441 21.74 -3.81 -14.15
CA TYR A 441 23.16 -4.15 -14.16
C TYR A 441 24.01 -3.15 -14.94
N SER A 442 25.31 -3.17 -14.73
CA SER A 442 26.27 -2.14 -15.16
C SER A 442 26.15 -1.74 -16.63
N ALA A 443 26.00 -2.68 -17.56
CA ALA A 443 25.91 -2.37 -18.99
C ALA A 443 24.63 -1.58 -19.34
N VAL A 444 23.50 -1.96 -18.74
CA VAL A 444 22.21 -1.29 -18.91
C VAL A 444 22.23 0.06 -18.17
N TYR A 445 22.81 0.09 -16.96
CA TYR A 445 22.94 1.32 -16.19
C TYR A 445 23.72 2.42 -16.94
N GLU A 446 24.89 2.11 -17.47
CA GLU A 446 25.69 3.11 -18.21
C GLU A 446 24.96 3.65 -19.44
N ARG A 447 24.13 2.81 -20.09
CA ARG A 447 23.33 3.21 -21.25
C ARG A 447 22.17 4.14 -20.92
N TYR A 448 21.51 3.91 -19.78
CA TYR A 448 20.22 4.55 -19.46
C TYR A 448 20.25 5.43 -18.21
N ARG A 449 21.39 5.63 -17.55
CA ARG A 449 21.50 6.38 -16.28
C ARG A 449 20.85 7.76 -16.29
N ALA A 450 20.85 8.43 -17.46
CA ALA A 450 20.25 9.76 -17.62
C ALA A 450 18.71 9.74 -17.53
N LEU A 451 18.06 8.58 -17.71
CA LEU A 451 16.62 8.41 -17.62
C LEU A 451 16.16 8.06 -16.20
N LEU A 452 17.08 7.69 -15.29
CA LEU A 452 16.74 7.27 -13.93
C LEU A 452 16.55 8.51 -13.03
N VAL A 453 15.50 9.24 -13.30
CA VAL A 453 15.14 10.46 -12.57
C VAL A 453 13.92 10.15 -11.68
N PRO A 454 13.98 10.45 -10.36
CA PRO A 454 12.80 10.36 -9.51
C PRO A 454 11.64 11.20 -10.08
N ASP A 455 10.41 10.76 -9.85
CA ASP A 455 9.18 11.39 -10.32
C ASP A 455 8.91 11.33 -11.84
N ASP A 456 9.75 10.62 -12.59
CA ASP A 456 9.46 10.30 -13.98
C ASP A 456 8.82 8.91 -14.13
N VAL A 457 7.93 8.77 -15.11
CA VAL A 457 7.35 7.47 -15.46
C VAL A 457 8.25 6.78 -16.48
N LEU A 458 8.71 5.59 -16.10
CA LEU A 458 9.53 4.75 -16.97
C LEU A 458 8.82 3.47 -17.36
N VAL A 459 9.15 3.00 -18.56
CA VAL A 459 8.71 1.71 -19.08
C VAL A 459 9.94 0.81 -19.16
N LEU A 460 9.93 -0.25 -18.36
CA LEU A 460 11.04 -1.20 -18.25
C LEU A 460 10.66 -2.52 -18.90
N THR A 461 11.53 -3.03 -19.74
CA THR A 461 11.39 -4.39 -20.28
C THR A 461 12.51 -5.26 -19.71
N GLY A 462 12.17 -6.45 -19.24
CA GLY A 462 13.11 -7.32 -18.55
C GLY A 462 12.52 -8.67 -18.19
N LYS A 463 13.13 -9.34 -17.23
CA LYS A 463 12.74 -10.70 -16.79
C LYS A 463 12.49 -10.74 -15.30
N VAL A 464 11.46 -11.50 -14.91
CA VAL A 464 11.16 -11.78 -13.51
C VAL A 464 11.92 -13.02 -13.07
N GLN A 465 12.72 -12.90 -12.02
CA GLN A 465 13.53 -13.97 -11.44
C GLN A 465 13.28 -14.07 -9.94
N GLU A 466 13.67 -15.18 -9.35
CA GLU A 466 13.71 -15.30 -7.90
C GLU A 466 14.91 -14.54 -7.33
N ASP A 467 14.68 -13.68 -6.36
CA ASP A 467 15.77 -13.06 -5.57
C ASP A 467 16.35 -14.11 -4.63
N ARG A 468 17.56 -14.55 -4.91
CA ARG A 468 18.27 -15.57 -4.12
C ARG A 468 18.51 -15.19 -2.65
N ARG A 469 18.40 -13.91 -2.31
CA ARG A 469 18.62 -13.42 -0.95
C ARG A 469 17.35 -13.38 -0.13
N THR A 470 16.23 -12.99 -0.75
CA THR A 470 14.95 -12.78 -0.06
C THR A 470 13.92 -13.87 -0.37
N GLY A 471 14.12 -14.67 -1.42
CA GLY A 471 13.13 -15.62 -1.95
C GLY A 471 11.94 -14.96 -2.64
N GLY A 472 11.94 -13.63 -2.76
CA GLY A 472 10.90 -12.86 -3.43
C GLY A 472 11.13 -12.69 -4.93
N LEU A 473 10.30 -11.85 -5.57
CA LEU A 473 10.46 -11.51 -6.99
C LEU A 473 11.53 -10.43 -7.18
N SER A 474 12.39 -10.63 -8.18
CA SER A 474 13.36 -9.64 -8.64
C SER A 474 13.14 -9.38 -10.14
N PHE A 475 12.96 -8.12 -10.52
CA PHE A 475 12.82 -7.73 -11.92
C PHE A 475 14.19 -7.27 -12.45
N VAL A 476 14.74 -8.00 -13.42
CA VAL A 476 16.02 -7.66 -14.04
C VAL A 476 15.77 -6.95 -15.36
N VAL A 477 16.28 -5.74 -15.48
CA VAL A 477 16.02 -4.83 -16.60
C VAL A 477 16.97 -5.06 -17.75
N ASP A 478 16.40 -5.20 -18.97
CA ASP A 478 17.15 -5.26 -20.23
C ASP A 478 17.07 -3.93 -20.99
N VAL A 479 15.90 -3.26 -21.01
CA VAL A 479 15.64 -2.01 -21.74
C VAL A 479 14.84 -1.04 -20.90
N ILE A 480 15.18 0.26 -21.00
CA ILE A 480 14.47 1.37 -20.37
C ILE A 480 14.01 2.35 -21.44
N LYS A 481 12.75 2.79 -21.35
CA LYS A 481 12.17 3.82 -22.23
C LYS A 481 11.37 4.83 -21.40
N THR A 482 11.28 6.05 -21.90
CA THR A 482 10.30 7.03 -21.43
C THR A 482 8.94 6.77 -22.06
N LEU A 483 7.86 7.29 -21.47
CA LEU A 483 6.53 7.22 -22.08
C LEU A 483 6.49 7.88 -23.45
N GLU A 484 7.18 9.01 -23.64
CA GLU A 484 7.28 9.68 -24.93
C GLU A 484 7.86 8.76 -26.01
N GLN A 485 8.94 8.04 -25.69
CA GLN A 485 9.54 7.06 -26.61
C GLN A 485 8.58 5.89 -26.93
N VAL A 486 7.79 5.46 -25.96
CA VAL A 486 6.78 4.42 -26.19
C VAL A 486 5.65 4.94 -27.07
N ARG A 487 5.14 6.14 -26.80
CA ARG A 487 4.08 6.79 -27.59
C ARG A 487 4.47 6.96 -29.05
N LEU A 488 5.71 7.41 -29.30
CA LEU A 488 6.25 7.55 -30.66
C LEU A 488 6.38 6.19 -31.37
N ALA A 489 6.85 5.17 -30.67
CA ALA A 489 7.07 3.84 -31.24
C ALA A 489 5.77 3.06 -31.47
N SER A 490 4.71 3.35 -30.72
CA SER A 490 3.47 2.57 -30.68
C SER A 490 2.36 3.08 -31.60
N HIS A 491 2.62 4.11 -32.41
CA HIS A 491 1.62 4.76 -33.27
C HIS A 491 0.32 5.13 -32.53
N GLY A 492 0.46 5.65 -31.31
CA GLY A 492 -0.65 6.15 -30.52
C GLY A 492 -1.37 7.34 -31.18
N VAL A 493 -2.57 7.62 -30.74
CA VAL A 493 -3.37 8.79 -31.18
C VAL A 493 -3.66 9.65 -29.95
N ALA A 494 -3.44 10.95 -30.04
CA ALA A 494 -3.87 11.89 -29.00
C ALA A 494 -5.37 12.16 -29.17
N VAL A 495 -6.19 11.66 -28.26
CA VAL A 495 -7.65 11.81 -28.28
C VAL A 495 -8.07 12.95 -27.37
N VAL A 496 -8.83 13.89 -27.89
CA VAL A 496 -9.38 15.05 -27.15
C VAL A 496 -10.89 15.00 -27.24
N ARG A 497 -11.55 14.75 -26.10
CA ARG A 497 -13.03 14.74 -26.01
C ARG A 497 -13.55 16.11 -25.63
N LEU A 498 -14.49 16.60 -26.42
CA LEU A 498 -15.00 17.94 -26.32
C LEU A 498 -16.46 17.94 -25.88
N THR A 499 -16.85 18.97 -25.12
CA THR A 499 -18.26 19.37 -24.92
C THR A 499 -18.71 20.30 -26.04
N GLN A 500 -20.01 20.63 -26.10
CA GLN A 500 -20.55 21.54 -27.10
C GLN A 500 -19.99 22.96 -26.98
N ASP A 501 -19.59 23.36 -25.79
CA ASP A 501 -19.11 24.70 -25.44
C ASP A 501 -17.59 24.82 -25.52
N ALA A 502 -16.92 23.90 -26.19
CA ALA A 502 -15.46 23.88 -26.24
C ALA A 502 -14.88 25.08 -26.99
N SER A 503 -13.83 25.67 -26.42
CA SER A 503 -13.04 26.74 -27.05
C SER A 503 -12.17 26.18 -28.18
N ILE A 504 -12.78 25.94 -29.32
CA ILE A 504 -12.13 25.33 -30.50
C ILE A 504 -10.88 26.13 -30.95
N SER A 505 -10.94 27.45 -30.87
CA SER A 505 -9.80 28.32 -31.25
C SER A 505 -8.59 28.10 -30.35
N GLU A 506 -8.77 27.98 -29.05
CA GLU A 506 -7.68 27.74 -28.11
C GLU A 506 -7.07 26.33 -28.28
N ILE A 507 -7.92 25.34 -28.53
CA ILE A 507 -7.49 23.96 -28.79
C ILE A 507 -6.61 23.91 -30.06
N PHE A 508 -7.07 24.51 -31.17
CA PHE A 508 -6.28 24.53 -32.40
C PHE A 508 -5.00 25.35 -32.26
N GLN A 509 -5.04 26.46 -31.56
CA GLN A 509 -3.84 27.26 -31.27
C GLN A 509 -2.79 26.44 -30.50
N TRP A 510 -3.23 25.63 -29.51
CA TRP A 510 -2.32 24.78 -28.75
C TRP A 510 -1.79 23.60 -29.57
N ILE A 511 -2.63 22.97 -30.40
CA ILE A 511 -2.24 21.91 -31.33
C ILE A 511 -1.16 22.43 -32.32
N GLU A 512 -1.38 23.59 -32.94
CA GLU A 512 -0.39 24.17 -33.87
C GLU A 512 0.93 24.54 -33.17
N LYS A 513 0.87 25.06 -31.95
CA LYS A 513 2.06 25.35 -31.14
C LYS A 513 2.85 24.09 -30.79
N SER A 514 2.17 22.97 -30.67
CA SER A 514 2.75 21.65 -30.27
C SER A 514 3.06 20.76 -31.50
N LYS A 515 2.92 21.26 -32.70
CA LYS A 515 3.17 20.54 -33.94
C LYS A 515 4.60 20.03 -34.01
N SER A 516 4.78 18.82 -34.53
CA SER A 516 6.07 18.20 -34.75
C SER A 516 6.30 18.01 -36.27
N GLU A 517 7.51 18.31 -36.73
CA GLU A 517 7.86 18.14 -38.14
C GLU A 517 8.46 16.76 -38.45
N ASP A 518 9.13 16.15 -37.44
CA ASP A 518 9.90 14.92 -37.65
C ASP A 518 9.19 13.67 -37.14
N ALA A 519 8.70 13.69 -35.90
CA ALA A 519 8.06 12.53 -35.25
C ALA A 519 6.97 12.98 -34.31
N GLY A 520 5.80 12.35 -34.37
CA GLY A 520 4.67 12.70 -33.54
C GLY A 520 3.52 11.71 -33.65
N VAL A 521 2.47 11.97 -32.91
CA VAL A 521 1.22 11.22 -32.95
C VAL A 521 0.11 12.09 -33.56
N PRO A 522 -0.82 11.52 -34.34
CA PRO A 522 -1.97 12.26 -34.85
C PRO A 522 -2.93 12.65 -33.71
N VAL A 523 -3.71 13.69 -33.95
CA VAL A 523 -4.72 14.19 -32.99
C VAL A 523 -6.10 13.84 -33.49
N ARG A 524 -6.94 13.27 -32.61
CA ARG A 524 -8.35 12.99 -32.84
C ARG A 524 -9.19 13.87 -31.90
N LEU A 525 -10.12 14.61 -32.47
CA LEU A 525 -11.15 15.33 -31.72
C LEU A 525 -12.44 14.51 -31.69
N GLU A 526 -12.93 14.19 -30.50
CA GLU A 526 -14.21 13.52 -30.30
C GLU A 526 -15.22 14.49 -29.69
N ILE A 527 -16.37 14.60 -30.29
CA ILE A 527 -17.47 15.46 -29.83
C ILE A 527 -18.65 14.56 -29.47
N VAL A 528 -19.18 14.75 -28.26
CA VAL A 528 -20.42 14.09 -27.82
C VAL A 528 -21.51 15.15 -27.69
N ALA A 529 -22.48 15.14 -28.63
CA ALA A 529 -23.57 16.08 -28.63
C ALA A 529 -24.89 15.33 -28.83
N HIS A 530 -25.91 15.65 -28.01
CA HIS A 530 -27.26 15.07 -28.11
C HIS A 530 -27.29 13.53 -28.23
N GLY A 531 -26.41 12.83 -27.48
CA GLY A 531 -26.31 11.37 -27.49
C GLY A 531 -25.60 10.78 -28.73
N LYS A 532 -25.14 11.60 -29.66
CA LYS A 532 -24.35 11.17 -30.82
C LYS A 532 -22.88 11.49 -30.62
N ARG A 533 -22.02 10.60 -31.13
CA ARG A 533 -20.57 10.80 -31.16
C ARG A 533 -20.13 11.12 -32.58
N GLY A 534 -19.32 12.16 -32.72
CA GLY A 534 -18.56 12.47 -33.92
C GLY A 534 -17.06 12.45 -33.62
N ALA A 535 -16.27 11.95 -34.55
CA ALA A 535 -14.79 11.98 -34.45
C ALA A 535 -14.20 12.65 -35.67
N LEU A 536 -13.18 13.48 -35.47
CA LEU A 536 -12.42 14.14 -36.52
C LEU A 536 -10.94 13.87 -36.33
N ASP A 537 -10.32 13.14 -37.25
CA ASP A 537 -8.88 12.90 -37.24
C ASP A 537 -8.18 14.09 -37.96
N LEU A 538 -7.33 14.77 -37.22
CA LEU A 538 -6.54 15.87 -37.77
C LEU A 538 -5.31 15.33 -38.52
N ARG A 539 -4.93 15.96 -39.60
CA ARG A 539 -3.70 15.64 -40.35
C ARG A 539 -2.43 16.12 -39.66
N THR A 540 -2.56 16.91 -38.59
CA THR A 540 -1.46 17.43 -37.80
C THR A 540 -0.95 16.35 -36.83
N ILE A 541 0.36 16.20 -36.76
CA ILE A 541 1.04 15.37 -35.75
C ILE A 541 1.64 16.28 -34.68
N VAL A 542 1.56 15.83 -33.45
CA VAL A 542 2.08 16.56 -32.29
C VAL A 542 3.09 15.72 -31.51
N ARG A 543 4.02 16.38 -30.84
CA ARG A 543 4.97 15.69 -29.96
C ARG A 543 4.21 15.13 -28.75
N PRO A 544 4.30 13.81 -28.47
CA PRO A 544 3.45 13.16 -27.47
C PRO A 544 3.96 13.32 -26.03
N THR A 545 4.04 14.57 -25.57
CA THR A 545 4.48 14.90 -24.21
C THR A 545 3.30 14.92 -23.23
N ASP A 546 3.59 14.72 -21.94
CA ASP A 546 2.57 14.87 -20.87
C ASP A 546 2.05 16.31 -20.84
N HIS A 547 2.94 17.28 -21.01
CA HIS A 547 2.58 18.70 -21.03
C HIS A 547 1.53 19.03 -22.10
N PHE A 548 1.61 18.40 -23.28
CA PHE A 548 0.61 18.58 -24.33
C PHE A 548 -0.80 18.21 -23.86
N ILE A 549 -0.95 17.04 -23.23
CA ILE A 549 -2.24 16.56 -22.72
C ILE A 549 -2.70 17.37 -21.49
N GLN A 550 -1.80 17.76 -20.63
CA GLN A 550 -2.13 18.56 -19.44
C GLN A 550 -2.72 19.91 -19.82
N ILE A 551 -2.10 20.64 -20.73
CA ILE A 551 -2.62 21.93 -21.17
C ILE A 551 -4.00 21.77 -21.86
N LEU A 552 -4.17 20.74 -22.71
CA LEU A 552 -5.48 20.49 -23.32
C LEU A 552 -6.58 20.31 -22.28
N ARG A 553 -6.29 19.63 -21.17
CA ARG A 553 -7.26 19.42 -20.07
C ARG A 553 -7.67 20.71 -19.36
N THR A 554 -6.84 21.76 -19.41
CA THR A 554 -7.17 23.07 -18.79
C THR A 554 -8.02 23.96 -19.69
N ILE A 555 -8.15 23.65 -20.98
CA ILE A 555 -8.92 24.47 -21.93
C ILE A 555 -10.42 24.28 -21.68
N PRO A 556 -11.21 25.36 -21.57
CA PRO A 556 -12.64 25.27 -21.35
C PRO A 556 -13.35 24.42 -22.41
N GLY A 557 -14.20 23.50 -21.95
CA GLY A 557 -14.94 22.59 -22.82
C GLY A 557 -14.18 21.36 -23.29
N VAL A 558 -12.94 21.14 -22.85
CA VAL A 558 -12.24 19.84 -22.97
C VAL A 558 -12.67 18.97 -21.81
N LYS A 559 -13.44 17.91 -22.10
CA LYS A 559 -13.92 16.96 -21.09
C LYS A 559 -12.78 16.04 -20.62
N THR A 560 -11.94 15.57 -21.56
CA THR A 560 -10.76 14.73 -21.27
C THR A 560 -9.83 14.73 -22.48
N ALA A 561 -8.53 14.54 -22.23
CA ALA A 561 -7.52 14.32 -23.25
C ALA A 561 -6.56 13.20 -22.79
N TYR A 562 -6.20 12.28 -23.69
CA TYR A 562 -5.38 11.11 -23.37
C TYR A 562 -4.74 10.52 -24.64
N TYR A 563 -3.77 9.61 -24.48
CA TYR A 563 -3.23 8.84 -25.59
C TYR A 563 -3.92 7.49 -25.69
N GLU A 564 -4.36 7.09 -26.89
CA GLU A 564 -5.00 5.82 -27.19
C GLU A 564 -4.10 5.01 -28.14
N TYR A 565 -4.08 3.69 -27.93
CA TYR A 565 -3.32 2.74 -28.74
C TYR A 565 -4.27 1.75 -29.41
N SER A 566 -3.98 1.33 -30.63
CA SER A 566 -4.80 0.33 -31.30
C SER A 566 -4.64 -1.02 -30.61
N SER A 567 -5.78 -1.69 -30.35
CA SER A 567 -5.88 -2.97 -29.61
C SER A 567 -5.19 -4.18 -30.29
N HIS A 568 -4.60 -3.98 -31.48
CA HIS A 568 -3.95 -5.04 -32.29
C HIS A 568 -2.43 -4.97 -32.30
N ALA A 569 -1.81 -4.09 -31.53
CA ALA A 569 -0.36 -4.03 -31.41
C ALA A 569 0.12 -5.10 -30.41
N GLN A 570 0.48 -6.28 -30.91
CA GLN A 570 1.37 -7.18 -30.17
C GLN A 570 2.74 -6.50 -30.11
N PHE A 571 3.08 -5.92 -28.96
CA PHE A 571 4.38 -5.30 -28.73
C PHE A 571 5.44 -6.39 -28.53
N VAL A 572 6.07 -6.84 -29.61
CA VAL A 572 7.28 -7.69 -29.56
C VAL A 572 8.48 -6.77 -29.76
N TRP A 573 9.24 -6.60 -28.69
CA TRP A 573 10.44 -5.77 -28.69
C TRP A 573 11.67 -6.59 -29.05
N HIS A 574 12.26 -6.34 -30.22
CA HIS A 574 13.60 -6.78 -30.57
C HIS A 574 14.56 -5.60 -30.58
N GLU A 575 15.84 -5.84 -30.24
CA GLU A 575 16.88 -4.80 -30.31
C GLU A 575 16.89 -4.11 -31.68
N GLY A 576 16.57 -2.83 -31.69
CA GLY A 576 16.86 -1.92 -32.80
C GLY A 576 15.76 -1.57 -33.78
N SER A 577 14.63 -2.24 -33.89
CA SER A 577 13.52 -1.82 -34.76
C SER A 577 12.19 -2.46 -34.41
N LEU A 578 11.10 -1.69 -34.57
CA LEU A 578 9.73 -2.20 -34.67
C LEU A 578 9.57 -2.81 -36.07
N THR A 579 9.58 -4.14 -36.17
CA THR A 579 9.13 -4.79 -37.40
C THR A 579 7.64 -5.11 -37.24
N ARG A 580 6.84 -4.59 -38.15
CA ARG A 580 5.44 -5.00 -38.34
C ARG A 580 5.39 -6.47 -38.78
N PRO A 581 4.41 -7.27 -38.34
CA PRO A 581 3.90 -8.32 -39.20
C PRO A 581 3.18 -7.64 -40.36
N GLU A 582 3.57 -8.01 -41.56
CA GLU A 582 2.92 -7.54 -42.79
C GLU A 582 1.45 -7.94 -42.82
N SER A 583 0.64 -6.96 -43.30
CA SER A 583 -0.71 -7.09 -43.83
C SER A 583 -1.85 -7.53 -42.91
N VAL A 584 -2.75 -6.64 -42.61
CA VAL A 584 -4.13 -6.61 -43.18
C VAL A 584 -4.69 -5.21 -42.95
N LEU A 585 -4.73 -4.41 -43.99
CA LEU A 585 -5.64 -3.26 -44.09
C LEU A 585 -7.01 -3.80 -44.47
N PRO A 586 -8.08 -3.51 -43.74
CA PRO A 586 -9.42 -3.59 -44.32
C PRO A 586 -9.60 -2.33 -45.20
N GLU A 587 -9.85 -2.57 -46.47
CA GLU A 587 -10.40 -1.59 -47.39
C GLU A 587 -11.71 -1.06 -46.81
N PHE A 588 -11.75 0.21 -46.49
CA PHE A 588 -13.01 0.91 -46.29
C PHE A 588 -13.42 1.59 -47.59
N TYR A 589 -14.46 1.06 -48.19
CA TYR A 589 -15.22 1.63 -49.27
C TYR A 589 -15.98 2.89 -48.83
N SER A 590 -15.94 3.88 -49.72
CA SER A 590 -16.78 5.06 -50.00
C SER A 590 -17.86 5.44 -48.99
#